data_05a92063030cef0f32ff246c7a0d23ab
#
_entry.id   05a92063030cef0f32ff246c7a0d23ab
#
_cell.length_a   1.000
_cell.length_b   1.000
_cell.length_c   1.000
_cell.angle_alpha   90.00
_cell.angle_beta   90.00
_cell.angle_gamma   90.00
#
_symmetry.space_group_name_H-M   'P 1'
#
loop_
_entity.id
_entity.type
_entity.pdbx_description
1 polymer ?
#
loop_
_entity_poly.entity_id
_entity_poly.type
_entity_poly.pdbx_seq_one_letter_code
_entity_poly.pdbx_strand_id
1 'polypeptide(L)'
;AASAVGDAATPAASPRPAWMSQLPIGEAGEAVAREKPRPAVDRKSGDRLRATCGLAFAAWAVVAAALAIRLAAGVFHLERLKRRARPLDPGPLGDVLDDVRATLGLRDLPRILVSDELDRPVAAGAWRAAVVLPAALFKAMGTRRLRDVLVHECAHVARRDHLIGLLQRAAEVVYWPQPMIRLLDRGLSRAREELCDNHVLHGGDRLAYSWTLL
;
A
#
# COMPACT_ATOMS: atom_id res chain seq x y z
N ALA A 1 71.32 -14.44 -55.36
CA ALA A 1 71.77 -13.48 -54.37
C ALA A 1 71.39 -14.01 -52.97
N ALA A 2 72.36 -14.56 -52.27
CA ALA A 2 72.29 -15.05 -50.91
C ALA A 2 72.31 -13.85 -49.95
N SER A 3 71.50 -13.87 -48.96
CA SER A 3 71.68 -12.98 -47.82
C SER A 3 71.68 -13.82 -46.55
N ALA A 4 72.79 -13.77 -45.85
CA ALA A 4 73.08 -14.41 -44.60
C ALA A 4 72.25 -13.78 -43.48
N VAL A 5 71.55 -14.61 -42.68
CA VAL A 5 70.98 -14.21 -41.42
C VAL A 5 72.01 -14.55 -40.35
N GLY A 6 72.44 -13.54 -39.64
CA GLY A 6 73.41 -13.64 -38.56
C GLY A 6 72.91 -14.41 -37.34
N ASP A 7 73.84 -15.18 -36.83
CA ASP A 7 73.78 -15.95 -35.62
C ASP A 7 73.74 -15.01 -34.41
N ALA A 8 72.62 -14.93 -33.73
CA ALA A 8 72.46 -14.16 -32.51
C ALA A 8 72.93 -15.00 -31.32
N ALA A 9 74.10 -14.64 -30.83
CA ALA A 9 74.75 -15.26 -29.65
C ALA A 9 73.81 -15.19 -28.42
N THR A 10 73.48 -16.34 -27.86
CA THR A 10 72.82 -16.52 -26.57
C THR A 10 73.72 -15.93 -25.48
N PRO A 11 73.27 -15.02 -24.63
CA PRO A 11 74.10 -14.51 -23.54
C PRO A 11 74.35 -15.63 -22.54
N ALA A 12 75.65 -15.83 -22.24
CA ALA A 12 76.07 -16.80 -21.22
C ALA A 12 75.45 -16.50 -19.86
N ALA A 13 74.75 -17.50 -19.29
CA ALA A 13 74.19 -17.41 -17.96
C ALA A 13 75.32 -17.16 -16.95
N SER A 14 75.25 -16.08 -16.21
CA SER A 14 76.15 -15.77 -15.10
C SER A 14 76.13 -16.88 -14.06
N PRO A 15 77.29 -17.25 -13.45
CA PRO A 15 77.32 -18.31 -12.43
C PRO A 15 76.46 -17.92 -11.22
N ARG A 16 75.62 -18.80 -10.80
CA ARG A 16 74.79 -18.61 -9.60
C ARG A 16 75.68 -18.54 -8.37
N PRO A 17 75.49 -17.57 -7.47
CA PRO A 17 76.31 -17.44 -6.25
C PRO A 17 76.08 -18.65 -5.32
N ALA A 18 77.13 -19.10 -4.66
CA ALA A 18 77.19 -20.32 -3.83
C ALA A 18 76.17 -20.36 -2.67
N TRP A 19 75.66 -19.23 -2.24
CA TRP A 19 74.63 -19.16 -1.19
C TRP A 19 73.24 -19.63 -1.71
N MET A 20 72.98 -19.65 -2.98
CA MET A 20 71.71 -20.08 -3.56
C MET A 20 71.51 -21.60 -3.50
N SER A 21 72.54 -22.36 -3.29
CA SER A 21 72.47 -23.82 -3.14
C SER A 21 72.11 -24.26 -1.68
N GLN A 22 72.08 -23.32 -0.76
CA GLN A 22 71.75 -23.60 0.67
C GLN A 22 70.29 -23.28 1.02
N LEU A 23 69.50 -22.80 0.07
CA LEU A 23 68.05 -22.62 0.30
C LEU A 23 67.36 -23.96 0.15
N PRO A 24 66.56 -24.39 1.13
CA PRO A 24 65.76 -25.61 1.05
C PRO A 24 64.63 -25.40 0.07
N ILE A 25 64.88 -25.58 -1.24
CA ILE A 25 63.85 -25.43 -2.28
C ILE A 25 63.04 -26.75 -2.49
N GLY A 26 63.16 -27.69 -1.58
CA GLY A 26 62.62 -29.01 -1.79
C GLY A 26 61.17 -29.24 -1.35
N GLU A 27 60.62 -28.44 -0.47
CA GLU A 27 59.32 -28.81 0.13
C GLU A 27 58.19 -27.81 -0.07
N ALA A 28 58.44 -26.65 -0.67
CA ALA A 28 57.38 -25.68 -0.94
C ALA A 28 56.57 -25.95 -2.22
N GLY A 29 57.05 -26.86 -3.09
CA GLY A 29 56.40 -27.17 -4.36
C GLY A 29 55.19 -28.12 -4.25
N GLU A 30 55.13 -28.95 -3.24
CA GLU A 30 54.07 -29.97 -3.09
C GLU A 30 52.87 -29.51 -2.21
N ALA A 31 53.04 -28.43 -1.43
CA ALA A 31 51.99 -27.93 -0.57
C ALA A 31 50.90 -27.08 -1.28
N VAL A 32 51.14 -26.67 -2.53
CA VAL A 32 50.17 -25.79 -3.28
C VAL A 32 49.14 -26.57 -4.06
N ALA A 33 49.26 -27.90 -4.16
CA ALA A 33 48.41 -28.73 -5.08
C ALA A 33 47.26 -29.48 -4.39
N ARG A 34 46.93 -29.22 -3.12
CA ARG A 34 45.71 -29.74 -2.52
C ARG A 34 44.72 -28.65 -2.16
N GLU A 35 44.31 -27.86 -3.16
CA GLU A 35 43.05 -27.13 -3.07
C GLU A 35 41.93 -28.18 -2.91
N LYS A 36 41.32 -28.24 -1.70
CA LYS A 36 40.16 -29.08 -1.48
C LYS A 36 39.15 -28.79 -2.58
N PRO A 37 38.62 -29.81 -3.29
CA PRO A 37 37.63 -29.56 -4.32
C PRO A 37 36.50 -28.78 -3.68
N ARG A 38 36.25 -27.58 -4.19
CA ARG A 38 35.10 -26.78 -3.80
C ARG A 38 33.87 -27.66 -3.96
N PRO A 39 33.00 -27.77 -2.93
CA PRO A 39 31.83 -28.61 -3.03
C PRO A 39 31.10 -28.21 -4.31
N ALA A 40 30.92 -29.19 -5.19
CA ALA A 40 30.17 -28.98 -6.42
C ALA A 40 28.80 -28.44 -6.01
N VAL A 41 28.55 -27.18 -6.30
CA VAL A 41 27.23 -26.57 -6.07
C VAL A 41 26.25 -27.42 -6.86
N ASP A 42 25.40 -28.17 -6.14
CA ASP A 42 24.43 -29.05 -6.78
C ASP A 42 23.47 -28.16 -7.60
N ARG A 43 23.70 -28.09 -8.89
CA ARG A 43 22.90 -27.29 -9.84
C ARG A 43 21.41 -27.67 -9.76
N LYS A 44 21.12 -28.95 -9.47
CA LYS A 44 19.74 -29.42 -9.31
C LYS A 44 19.03 -28.81 -8.09
N SER A 45 19.74 -28.57 -6.99
CA SER A 45 19.19 -27.84 -5.82
C SER A 45 18.90 -26.38 -6.18
N GLY A 46 19.79 -25.73 -6.93
CA GLY A 46 19.58 -24.36 -7.39
C GLY A 46 18.37 -24.22 -8.32
N ASP A 47 18.20 -25.16 -9.24
CA ASP A 47 17.07 -25.15 -10.18
C ASP A 47 15.72 -25.44 -9.49
N ARG A 48 15.70 -26.35 -8.52
CA ARG A 48 14.51 -26.58 -7.68
C ARG A 48 14.13 -25.36 -6.87
N LEU A 49 15.10 -24.69 -6.25
CA LEU A 49 14.84 -23.47 -5.48
C LEU A 49 14.30 -22.34 -6.37
N ARG A 50 14.86 -22.16 -7.55
CA ARG A 50 14.34 -21.17 -8.53
C ARG A 50 12.92 -21.51 -8.97
N ALA A 51 12.62 -22.77 -9.24
CA ALA A 51 11.29 -23.21 -9.62
C ALA A 51 10.27 -22.99 -8.49
N THR A 52 10.61 -23.32 -7.24
CA THR A 52 9.72 -23.12 -6.08
C THR A 52 9.49 -21.62 -5.79
N CYS A 53 10.54 -20.80 -5.86
CA CYS A 53 10.40 -19.34 -5.72
C CYS A 53 9.55 -18.74 -6.85
N GLY A 54 9.74 -19.22 -8.08
CA GLY A 54 8.94 -18.80 -9.24
C GLY A 54 7.46 -19.14 -9.08
N LEU A 55 7.13 -20.35 -8.62
CA LEU A 55 5.76 -20.78 -8.34
C LEU A 55 5.13 -19.97 -7.20
N ALA A 56 5.87 -19.73 -6.12
CA ALA A 56 5.41 -18.93 -4.99
C ALA A 56 5.12 -17.48 -5.42
N PHE A 57 6.00 -16.90 -6.23
CA PHE A 57 5.79 -15.55 -6.78
C PHE A 57 4.58 -15.51 -7.74
N ALA A 58 4.44 -16.51 -8.61
CA ALA A 58 3.29 -16.60 -9.51
C ALA A 58 1.96 -16.71 -8.73
N ALA A 59 1.92 -17.55 -7.70
CA ALA A 59 0.75 -17.67 -6.83
C ALA A 59 0.43 -16.36 -6.12
N TRP A 60 1.45 -15.70 -5.57
CA TRP A 60 1.30 -14.37 -4.96
C TRP A 60 0.75 -13.34 -5.97
N ALA A 61 1.30 -13.29 -7.19
CA ALA A 61 0.90 -12.36 -8.22
C ALA A 61 -0.56 -12.57 -8.67
N VAL A 62 -0.99 -13.83 -8.80
CA VAL A 62 -2.38 -14.16 -9.16
C VAL A 62 -3.35 -13.66 -8.09
N VAL A 63 -3.08 -13.90 -6.81
CA VAL A 63 -3.93 -13.41 -5.72
C VAL A 63 -3.93 -11.90 -5.65
N ALA A 64 -2.76 -11.25 -5.76
CA ALA A 64 -2.64 -9.80 -5.77
C ALA A 64 -3.43 -9.19 -6.95
N ALA A 65 -3.34 -9.77 -8.15
CA ALA A 65 -4.11 -9.33 -9.32
C ALA A 65 -5.63 -9.47 -9.09
N ALA A 66 -6.09 -10.58 -8.53
CA ALA A 66 -7.49 -10.77 -8.20
C ALA A 66 -8.01 -9.73 -7.19
N LEU A 67 -7.22 -9.45 -6.14
CA LEU A 67 -7.53 -8.42 -5.14
C LEU A 67 -7.52 -7.02 -5.75
N ALA A 68 -6.57 -6.71 -6.65
CA ALA A 68 -6.50 -5.43 -7.36
C ALA A 68 -7.72 -5.23 -8.27
N ILE A 69 -8.13 -6.25 -9.01
CA ILE A 69 -9.35 -6.23 -9.83
C ILE A 69 -10.58 -5.98 -8.96
N ARG A 70 -10.69 -6.66 -7.82
CA ARG A 70 -11.79 -6.46 -6.87
C ARG A 70 -11.82 -5.04 -6.32
N LEU A 71 -10.67 -4.48 -5.97
CA LEU A 71 -10.55 -3.10 -5.51
C LEU A 71 -10.97 -2.11 -6.60
N ALA A 72 -10.47 -2.29 -7.83
CA ALA A 72 -10.83 -1.46 -8.97
C ALA A 72 -12.34 -1.52 -9.27
N ALA A 73 -12.92 -2.72 -9.24
CA ALA A 73 -14.37 -2.91 -9.42
C ALA A 73 -15.16 -2.19 -8.31
N GLY A 74 -14.72 -2.25 -7.05
CA GLY A 74 -15.36 -1.53 -5.94
C GLY A 74 -15.32 -0.02 -6.13
N VAL A 75 -14.16 0.54 -6.49
CA VAL A 75 -14.00 1.98 -6.78
C VAL A 75 -14.89 2.39 -7.95
N PHE A 76 -14.91 1.59 -9.03
CA PHE A 76 -15.77 1.85 -10.19
C PHE A 76 -17.26 1.81 -9.84
N HIS A 77 -17.69 0.82 -9.07
CA HIS A 77 -19.07 0.71 -8.59
C HIS A 77 -19.48 1.95 -7.78
N LEU A 78 -18.63 2.39 -6.87
CA LEU A 78 -18.86 3.57 -6.04
C LEU A 78 -18.93 4.86 -6.86
N GLU A 79 -18.06 5.03 -7.85
CA GLU A 79 -18.12 6.18 -8.76
C GLU A 79 -19.37 6.15 -9.64
N ARG A 80 -19.82 4.97 -10.06
CA ARG A 80 -21.07 4.80 -10.80
C ARG A 80 -22.30 5.16 -9.94
N LEU A 81 -22.31 4.72 -8.69
CA LEU A 81 -23.35 5.07 -7.70
C LEU A 81 -23.44 6.58 -7.50
N LYS A 82 -22.30 7.27 -7.29
CA LYS A 82 -22.27 8.73 -7.18
C LYS A 82 -22.81 9.46 -8.41
N ARG A 83 -22.55 8.93 -9.60
CA ARG A 83 -23.06 9.52 -10.86
C ARG A 83 -24.57 9.37 -11.01
N ARG A 84 -25.17 8.36 -10.39
CA ARG A 84 -26.63 8.11 -10.42
C ARG A 84 -27.35 8.83 -9.28
N ALA A 85 -26.65 9.13 -8.19
CA ALA A 85 -27.20 9.84 -7.06
C ALA A 85 -27.58 11.28 -7.45
N ARG A 86 -28.65 11.79 -6.85
CA ARG A 86 -29.17 13.14 -7.08
C ARG A 86 -28.52 14.13 -6.14
N PRO A 87 -28.23 15.37 -6.55
CA PRO A 87 -27.83 16.41 -5.62
C PRO A 87 -28.88 16.63 -4.53
N LEU A 88 -28.45 16.84 -3.29
CA LEU A 88 -29.36 17.25 -2.23
C LEU A 88 -29.87 18.66 -2.52
N ASP A 89 -31.19 18.87 -2.41
CA ASP A 89 -31.77 20.20 -2.41
C ASP A 89 -31.50 20.89 -1.06
N PRO A 90 -30.73 21.97 -1.02
CA PRO A 90 -30.39 22.67 0.21
C PRO A 90 -31.58 23.43 0.82
N GLY A 91 -32.64 23.76 0.04
CA GLY A 91 -33.72 24.64 0.46
C GLY A 91 -34.27 24.34 1.87
N PRO A 92 -34.81 23.13 2.11
CA PRO A 92 -35.40 22.79 3.41
C PRO A 92 -34.36 22.50 4.51
N LEU A 93 -33.07 22.39 4.19
CA LEU A 93 -31.98 22.01 5.08
C LEU A 93 -30.89 23.09 5.18
N GLY A 94 -31.14 24.28 4.68
CA GLY A 94 -30.16 25.38 4.65
C GLY A 94 -29.52 25.63 6.01
N ASP A 95 -30.34 25.82 7.06
CA ASP A 95 -29.88 26.05 8.43
C ASP A 95 -29.03 24.91 8.97
N VAL A 96 -29.40 23.66 8.64
CA VAL A 96 -28.63 22.46 9.06
C VAL A 96 -27.28 22.43 8.38
N LEU A 97 -27.23 22.72 7.10
CA LEU A 97 -25.98 22.73 6.32
C LEU A 97 -25.05 23.88 6.77
N ASP A 98 -25.60 25.03 7.11
CA ASP A 98 -24.82 26.15 7.65
C ASP A 98 -24.24 25.82 9.04
N ASP A 99 -25.01 25.16 9.89
CA ASP A 99 -24.53 24.69 11.19
C ASP A 99 -23.44 23.60 11.06
N VAL A 100 -23.59 22.65 10.15
CA VAL A 100 -22.56 21.64 9.83
C VAL A 100 -21.28 22.32 9.35
N ARG A 101 -21.40 23.31 8.47
CA ARG A 101 -20.28 24.08 7.94
C ARG A 101 -19.54 24.83 9.06
N ALA A 102 -20.28 25.50 9.94
CA ALA A 102 -19.74 26.22 11.08
C ALA A 102 -19.06 25.30 12.09
N THR A 103 -19.69 24.15 12.40
CA THR A 103 -19.15 23.15 13.34
C THR A 103 -17.82 22.58 12.87
N LEU A 104 -17.67 22.34 11.57
CA LEU A 104 -16.45 21.79 10.98
C LEU A 104 -15.43 22.87 10.57
N GLY A 105 -15.76 24.14 10.67
CA GLY A 105 -14.90 25.25 10.23
C GLY A 105 -14.58 25.22 8.74
N LEU A 106 -15.47 24.69 7.92
CA LEU A 106 -15.26 24.55 6.48
C LEU A 106 -15.72 25.80 5.73
N ARG A 107 -14.98 26.19 4.66
CA ARG A 107 -15.43 27.23 3.73
C ARG A 107 -16.62 26.75 2.91
N ASP A 108 -16.47 25.55 2.33
CA ASP A 108 -17.47 24.92 1.49
C ASP A 108 -17.71 23.49 1.98
N LEU A 109 -18.98 23.08 2.01
CA LEU A 109 -19.34 21.71 2.29
C LEU A 109 -18.98 20.81 1.09
N PRO A 110 -18.61 19.54 1.32
CA PRO A 110 -18.49 18.58 0.26
C PRO A 110 -19.84 18.39 -0.44
N ARG A 111 -19.80 17.91 -1.70
CA ARG A 111 -21.04 17.62 -2.42
C ARG A 111 -21.84 16.58 -1.66
N ILE A 112 -23.09 16.89 -1.36
CA ILE A 112 -24.03 15.98 -0.70
C ILE A 112 -24.98 15.46 -1.76
N LEU A 113 -25.07 14.15 -1.86
CA LEU A 113 -25.88 13.43 -2.83
C LEU A 113 -26.88 12.54 -2.10
N VAL A 114 -27.99 12.23 -2.75
CA VAL A 114 -29.03 11.34 -2.22
C VAL A 114 -29.20 10.17 -3.18
N SER A 115 -29.26 8.97 -2.64
CA SER A 115 -29.44 7.72 -3.40
C SER A 115 -30.47 6.82 -2.76
N ASP A 116 -31.27 6.17 -3.60
CA ASP A 116 -32.21 5.12 -3.19
C ASP A 116 -31.53 3.73 -3.14
N GLU A 117 -30.29 3.63 -3.63
CA GLU A 117 -29.53 2.36 -3.72
C GLU A 117 -28.70 2.07 -2.45
N LEU A 118 -28.70 2.96 -1.47
CA LEU A 118 -27.91 2.83 -0.23
C LEU A 118 -28.81 2.67 0.99
N ASP A 119 -28.32 1.87 1.94
CA ASP A 119 -28.93 1.69 3.25
C ASP A 119 -28.23 2.52 4.35
N ARG A 120 -27.01 3.00 4.08
CA ARG A 120 -26.19 3.76 5.03
C ARG A 120 -25.53 4.96 4.36
N PRO A 121 -25.29 6.06 5.10
CA PRO A 121 -24.46 7.16 4.62
C PRO A 121 -23.06 6.68 4.25
N VAL A 122 -22.47 7.27 3.23
CA VAL A 122 -21.12 6.93 2.80
C VAL A 122 -20.40 8.17 2.30
N ALA A 123 -19.24 8.47 2.88
CA ALA A 123 -18.30 9.42 2.30
C ALA A 123 -17.49 8.71 1.19
N ALA A 124 -17.73 9.07 -0.06
CA ALA A 124 -17.26 8.30 -1.21
C ALA A 124 -16.58 9.15 -2.27
N GLY A 125 -15.59 8.56 -2.92
CA GLY A 125 -14.93 9.10 -4.11
C GLY A 125 -13.42 9.14 -4.03
N ALA A 126 -12.73 8.67 -5.09
CA ALA A 126 -11.27 8.68 -5.12
C ALA A 126 -10.70 10.09 -5.38
N TRP A 127 -11.26 10.84 -6.33
CA TRP A 127 -10.74 12.15 -6.76
C TRP A 127 -11.58 13.34 -6.28
N ARG A 128 -12.90 13.16 -6.27
CA ARG A 128 -13.86 14.18 -5.83
C ARG A 128 -14.80 13.51 -4.83
N ALA A 129 -14.43 13.58 -3.58
CA ALA A 129 -15.23 13.02 -2.51
C ALA A 129 -16.58 13.72 -2.44
N ALA A 130 -17.61 12.93 -2.16
CA ALA A 130 -18.96 13.38 -1.91
C ALA A 130 -19.55 12.53 -0.77
N VAL A 131 -20.45 13.12 -0.01
CA VAL A 131 -21.28 12.40 0.94
C VAL A 131 -22.51 11.90 0.20
N VAL A 132 -22.77 10.60 0.23
CA VAL A 132 -23.98 10.00 -0.37
C VAL A 132 -24.87 9.51 0.77
N LEU A 133 -26.08 10.06 0.86
CA LEU A 133 -27.06 9.74 1.89
C LEU A 133 -28.16 8.85 1.31
N PRO A 134 -28.65 7.85 2.04
CA PRO A 134 -29.86 7.13 1.70
C PRO A 134 -31.08 8.04 1.71
N ALA A 135 -31.94 7.97 0.70
CA ALA A 135 -33.19 8.73 0.68
C ALA A 135 -34.12 8.40 1.84
N ALA A 136 -34.05 7.16 2.34
CA ALA A 136 -34.83 6.70 3.50
C ALA A 136 -34.48 7.49 4.80
N LEU A 137 -33.24 8.00 4.94
CA LEU A 137 -32.84 8.77 6.12
C LEU A 137 -33.69 10.02 6.32
N PHE A 138 -34.02 10.72 5.25
CA PHE A 138 -34.83 11.94 5.33
C PHE A 138 -36.25 11.69 5.84
N LYS A 139 -36.77 10.48 5.62
CA LYS A 139 -38.09 10.07 6.09
C LYS A 139 -38.07 9.55 7.53
N ALA A 140 -36.97 8.96 7.93
CA ALA A 140 -36.85 8.25 9.21
C ALA A 140 -36.23 9.10 10.34
N MET A 141 -35.43 10.13 9.99
CA MET A 141 -34.66 10.90 10.98
C MET A 141 -35.16 12.34 11.10
N GLY A 142 -35.25 12.83 12.34
CA GLY A 142 -35.44 14.25 12.61
C GLY A 142 -34.19 15.06 12.27
N THR A 143 -34.37 16.37 12.12
CA THR A 143 -33.34 17.34 11.69
C THR A 143 -32.05 17.25 12.52
N ARG A 144 -32.16 17.05 13.82
CA ARG A 144 -31.00 16.94 14.73
C ARG A 144 -30.13 15.73 14.41
N ARG A 145 -30.73 14.55 14.24
CA ARG A 145 -29.99 13.32 13.88
C ARG A 145 -29.36 13.44 12.48
N LEU A 146 -30.08 14.02 11.55
CA LEU A 146 -29.55 14.27 10.20
C LEU A 146 -28.32 15.18 10.24
N ARG A 147 -28.36 16.23 11.06
CA ARG A 147 -27.21 17.11 11.30
C ARG A 147 -25.99 16.32 11.81
N ASP A 148 -26.17 15.50 12.85
CA ASP A 148 -25.08 14.74 13.45
C ASP A 148 -24.44 13.76 12.44
N VAL A 149 -25.25 13.08 11.63
CA VAL A 149 -24.79 12.25 10.52
C VAL A 149 -24.02 13.07 9.48
N LEU A 150 -24.52 14.26 9.13
CA LEU A 150 -23.82 15.14 8.17
C LEU A 150 -22.48 15.64 8.72
N VAL A 151 -22.40 16.02 10.00
CA VAL A 151 -21.14 16.41 10.64
C VAL A 151 -20.14 15.26 10.57
N HIS A 152 -20.54 14.04 10.92
CA HIS A 152 -19.71 12.86 10.88
C HIS A 152 -19.18 12.58 9.46
N GLU A 153 -20.06 12.48 8.47
CA GLU A 153 -19.68 12.17 7.10
C GLU A 153 -18.87 13.28 6.42
N CYS A 154 -19.23 14.55 6.67
CA CYS A 154 -18.47 15.67 6.15
C CYS A 154 -17.08 15.78 6.78
N ALA A 155 -16.91 15.40 8.06
CA ALA A 155 -15.60 15.31 8.71
C ALA A 155 -14.69 14.30 8.00
N HIS A 156 -15.20 13.12 7.65
CA HIS A 156 -14.45 12.12 6.87
C HIS A 156 -13.96 12.69 5.52
N VAL A 157 -14.82 13.43 4.82
CA VAL A 157 -14.43 14.05 3.54
C VAL A 157 -13.41 15.17 3.74
N ALA A 158 -13.61 16.04 4.73
CA ALA A 158 -12.71 17.15 5.04
C ALA A 158 -11.29 16.66 5.38
N ARG A 159 -11.18 15.55 6.10
CA ARG A 159 -9.92 14.91 6.47
C ARG A 159 -9.32 14.01 5.37
N ARG A 160 -10.04 13.85 4.26
CA ARG A 160 -9.64 12.97 3.15
C ARG A 160 -9.50 11.49 3.55
N ASP A 161 -10.28 11.03 4.51
CA ASP A 161 -10.25 9.66 5.02
C ASP A 161 -10.51 8.61 3.92
N HIS A 162 -11.25 8.96 2.88
CA HIS A 162 -11.47 8.14 1.69
C HIS A 162 -10.15 7.82 0.93
N LEU A 163 -9.19 8.77 0.87
CA LEU A 163 -7.88 8.53 0.25
C LEU A 163 -7.02 7.62 1.11
N ILE A 164 -7.04 7.82 2.42
CA ILE A 164 -6.34 6.97 3.38
C ILE A 164 -6.88 5.54 3.29
N GLY A 165 -8.21 5.38 3.27
CA GLY A 165 -8.85 4.08 3.09
C GLY A 165 -8.48 3.40 1.78
N LEU A 166 -8.39 4.15 0.69
CA LEU A 166 -7.96 3.61 -0.61
C LEU A 166 -6.49 3.15 -0.56
N LEU A 167 -5.60 3.95 0.06
CA LEU A 167 -4.20 3.58 0.25
C LEU A 167 -4.05 2.32 1.11
N GLN A 168 -4.83 2.20 2.19
CA GLN A 168 -4.87 1.01 3.04
C GLN A 168 -5.28 -0.23 2.23
N ARG A 169 -6.33 -0.14 1.39
CA ARG A 169 -6.74 -1.23 0.50
C ARG A 169 -5.69 -1.59 -0.54
N ALA A 170 -4.98 -0.60 -1.09
CA ALA A 170 -3.87 -0.84 -2.00
C ALA A 170 -2.70 -1.56 -1.30
N ALA A 171 -2.38 -1.17 -0.07
CA ALA A 171 -1.40 -1.87 0.75
C ALA A 171 -1.80 -3.31 1.05
N GLU A 172 -3.09 -3.57 1.38
CA GLU A 172 -3.61 -4.93 1.56
C GLU A 172 -3.48 -5.81 0.30
N VAL A 173 -3.63 -5.23 -0.89
CA VAL A 173 -3.44 -5.94 -2.16
C VAL A 173 -1.99 -6.42 -2.31
N VAL A 174 -1.02 -5.55 -2.02
CA VAL A 174 0.41 -5.88 -2.15
C VAL A 174 0.87 -6.82 -1.05
N TYR A 175 0.47 -6.56 0.17
CA TYR A 175 0.92 -7.28 1.37
C TYR A 175 -0.13 -8.26 1.90
N TRP A 176 -0.98 -8.82 1.02
CA TRP A 176 -2.08 -9.70 1.40
C TRP A 176 -1.69 -10.90 2.30
N PRO A 177 -0.47 -11.48 2.21
CA PRO A 177 -0.06 -12.57 3.09
C PRO A 177 0.29 -12.10 4.52
N GLN A 178 0.48 -10.80 4.73
CA GLN A 178 0.96 -10.24 6.00
C GLN A 178 -0.20 -9.89 6.94
N PRO A 179 -0.41 -10.64 8.06
CA PRO A 179 -1.51 -10.37 8.98
C PRO A 179 -1.37 -9.02 9.70
N MET A 180 -0.15 -8.51 9.86
CA MET A 180 0.12 -7.21 10.50
C MET A 180 -0.55 -6.04 9.77
N ILE A 181 -0.63 -6.09 8.43
CA ILE A 181 -1.31 -5.04 7.65
C ILE A 181 -2.78 -4.92 8.03
N ARG A 182 -3.46 -6.05 8.25
CA ARG A 182 -4.87 -6.07 8.68
C ARG A 182 -5.06 -5.54 10.09
N LEU A 183 -4.09 -5.76 10.99
CA LEU A 183 -4.13 -5.21 12.34
C LEU A 183 -3.94 -3.69 12.31
N LEU A 184 -2.98 -3.20 11.53
CA LEU A 184 -2.75 -1.77 11.32
C LEU A 184 -3.98 -1.09 10.70
N ASP A 185 -4.59 -1.71 9.68
CA ASP A 185 -5.80 -1.19 9.04
C ASP A 185 -6.94 -1.02 10.05
N ARG A 186 -7.19 -2.02 10.89
CA ARG A 186 -8.21 -1.95 11.95
C ARG A 186 -7.92 -0.86 12.97
N GLY A 187 -6.65 -0.71 13.38
CA GLY A 187 -6.22 0.33 14.31
C GLY A 187 -6.44 1.74 13.74
N LEU A 188 -6.01 1.97 12.50
CA LEU A 188 -6.19 3.24 11.80
C LEU A 188 -7.66 3.56 11.55
N SER A 189 -8.47 2.54 11.20
CA SER A 189 -9.90 2.74 11.00
C SER A 189 -10.60 3.16 12.29
N ARG A 190 -10.31 2.51 13.41
CA ARG A 190 -10.85 2.90 14.72
C ARG A 190 -10.46 4.32 15.12
N ALA A 191 -9.18 4.67 14.97
CA ALA A 191 -8.71 6.02 15.30
C ALA A 191 -9.40 7.10 14.44
N ARG A 192 -9.71 6.81 13.18
CA ARG A 192 -10.48 7.72 12.32
C ARG A 192 -11.92 7.90 12.77
N GLU A 193 -12.58 6.81 13.13
CA GLU A 193 -13.94 6.84 13.68
C GLU A 193 -13.99 7.68 14.97
N GLU A 194 -13.11 7.41 15.93
CA GLU A 194 -13.04 8.17 17.19
C GLU A 194 -12.85 9.68 16.95
N LEU A 195 -12.06 10.05 15.94
CA LEU A 195 -11.85 11.45 15.59
C LEU A 195 -13.10 12.09 14.97
N CYS A 196 -13.85 11.37 14.13
CA CYS A 196 -15.10 11.88 13.56
C CYS A 196 -16.21 11.98 14.61
N ASP A 197 -16.33 10.99 15.48
CA ASP A 197 -17.27 11.02 16.61
C ASP A 197 -17.00 12.19 17.55
N ASN A 198 -15.73 12.50 17.82
CA ASN A 198 -15.36 13.65 18.63
C ASN A 198 -15.85 14.98 18.03
N HIS A 199 -15.89 15.15 16.71
CA HIS A 199 -16.44 16.35 16.08
C HIS A 199 -17.95 16.48 16.35
N VAL A 200 -18.68 15.39 16.31
CA VAL A 200 -20.11 15.38 16.64
C VAL A 200 -20.34 15.71 18.12
N LEU A 201 -19.51 15.15 19.01
CA LEU A 201 -19.62 15.35 20.45
C LEU A 201 -19.29 16.78 20.90
N HIS A 202 -18.43 17.50 20.21
CA HIS A 202 -18.10 18.89 20.52
C HIS A 202 -19.19 19.87 20.07
N GLY A 203 -19.99 19.50 19.07
CA GLY A 203 -21.08 20.32 18.54
C GLY A 203 -22.48 19.95 19.05
N GLY A 204 -22.65 18.92 19.91
CA GLY A 204 -23.94 18.38 20.31
C GLY A 204 -24.00 17.80 21.73
N ASP A 205 -25.19 17.35 22.10
CA ASP A 205 -25.44 16.66 23.37
C ASP A 205 -24.92 15.22 23.28
N ARG A 206 -23.93 14.90 24.11
CA ARG A 206 -23.22 13.60 24.14
C ARG A 206 -24.16 12.40 24.35
N LEU A 207 -25.23 12.58 25.14
CA LEU A 207 -26.19 11.51 25.43
C LEU A 207 -27.11 11.23 24.25
N ALA A 208 -27.52 12.25 23.49
CA ALA A 208 -28.36 12.06 22.32
C ALA A 208 -27.63 11.36 21.17
N TYR A 209 -26.30 11.56 21.04
CA TYR A 209 -25.50 10.89 20.00
C TYR A 209 -25.33 9.38 20.26
N SER A 210 -25.19 8.96 21.52
CA SER A 210 -25.04 7.53 21.86
C SER A 210 -26.23 6.67 21.41
N TRP A 211 -27.43 7.24 21.36
CA TRP A 211 -28.65 6.57 20.85
C TRP A 211 -28.70 6.48 19.31
N THR A 212 -27.83 7.19 18.60
CA THR A 212 -27.77 7.16 17.14
C THR A 212 -26.89 6.02 16.64
N LEU A 213 -25.99 5.51 17.49
CA LEU A 213 -25.05 4.43 17.20
C LEU A 213 -25.61 3.02 17.49
N LEU A 214 -26.76 2.90 18.18
CA LEU A 214 -27.48 1.66 18.45
C LEU A 214 -28.57 1.41 17.40
#